data_db985e8705048ca94ef73c378602efb1
#
_entry.id   db985e8705048ca94ef73c378602efb1
#
_cell.length_a   1.000
_cell.length_b   1.000
_cell.length_c   1.000
_cell.angle_alpha   90.00
_cell.angle_beta   90.00
_cell.angle_gamma   90.00
#
_symmetry.space_group_name_H-M   'P 1'
#
loop_
_entity.id
_entity.type
_entity.pdbx_description
1 polymer ?
#
loop_
_entity_poly.entity_id
_entity_poly.type
_entity_poly.pdbx_seq_one_letter_code
_entity_poly.pdbx_strand_id
1 'polypeptide(L)'
;METKDAVKALSALAHEARLEAYRQLVQAGSAGLQAGQLAETLGIPPSSLSFHLKELINADLLESKHEGRYVIYSVKFESMSTLLDYLTENCCAGDSCLVTSPEPHVKSEN
;
A
#
# COMPACT_ATOMS: atom_id res chain seq x y z
N MET A 1 0.28 -16.29 -3.83
CA MET A 1 1.32 -15.35 -4.30
C MET A 1 2.65 -16.07 -4.37
N GLU A 2 3.38 -15.82 -5.41
CA GLU A 2 4.71 -16.42 -5.55
C GLU A 2 5.75 -15.47 -5.02
N THR A 3 6.91 -16.01 -4.68
CA THR A 3 7.99 -15.20 -4.16
C THR A 3 8.34 -14.02 -5.06
N LYS A 4 8.38 -14.24 -6.37
CA LYS A 4 8.73 -13.15 -7.27
C LYS A 4 7.69 -12.05 -7.29
N ASP A 5 6.42 -12.39 -7.08
CA ASP A 5 5.37 -11.38 -7.00
C ASP A 5 5.53 -10.56 -5.72
N ALA A 6 5.88 -11.24 -4.63
CA ALA A 6 6.11 -10.56 -3.37
C ALA A 6 7.30 -9.62 -3.46
N VAL A 7 8.38 -10.07 -4.12
CA VAL A 7 9.57 -9.24 -4.30
C VAL A 7 9.23 -8.00 -5.12
N LYS A 8 8.43 -8.15 -6.16
CA LYS A 8 8.05 -7.02 -6.97
C LYS A 8 7.27 -5.99 -6.16
N ALA A 9 6.33 -6.46 -5.35
CA ALA A 9 5.54 -5.57 -4.51
C ALA A 9 6.42 -4.87 -3.48
N LEU A 10 7.27 -5.61 -2.81
CA LEU A 10 8.15 -5.04 -1.79
C LEU A 10 9.16 -4.08 -2.39
N SER A 11 9.66 -4.38 -3.58
CA SER A 11 10.59 -3.50 -4.27
C SER A 11 9.93 -2.17 -4.61
N ALA A 12 8.68 -2.23 -5.04
CA ALA A 12 7.96 -1.00 -5.35
C ALA A 12 7.76 -0.14 -4.12
N LEU A 13 7.59 -0.76 -2.96
CA LEU A 13 7.39 -0.04 -1.71
C LEU A 13 8.70 0.41 -1.06
N ALA A 14 9.83 -0.11 -1.51
CA ALA A 14 11.11 0.18 -0.88
C ALA A 14 11.71 1.51 -1.35
N HIS A 15 10.93 2.58 -1.18
CA HIS A 15 11.32 3.92 -1.58
C HIS A 15 10.50 4.84 -0.69
N GLU A 16 11.11 5.77 -0.02
CA GLU A 16 10.41 6.61 0.95
C GLU A 16 9.15 7.24 0.39
N ALA A 17 9.26 7.89 -0.75
CA ALA A 17 8.10 8.57 -1.32
C ALA A 17 6.99 7.60 -1.66
N ARG A 18 7.32 6.44 -2.17
CA ARG A 18 6.32 5.45 -2.53
C ARG A 18 5.64 4.88 -1.31
N LEU A 19 6.42 4.60 -0.28
CA LEU A 19 5.86 4.06 0.95
C LEU A 19 4.93 5.08 1.59
N GLU A 20 5.32 6.34 1.61
CA GLU A 20 4.48 7.39 2.18
C GLU A 20 3.20 7.56 1.37
N ALA A 21 3.30 7.54 0.04
CA ALA A 21 2.12 7.64 -0.81
C ALA A 21 1.18 6.47 -0.56
N TYR A 22 1.74 5.27 -0.48
CA TYR A 22 0.94 4.08 -0.25
C TYR A 22 0.21 4.16 1.09
N ARG A 23 0.90 4.59 2.13
CA ARG A 23 0.30 4.70 3.45
C ARG A 23 -0.83 5.74 3.48
N GLN A 24 -0.66 6.85 2.77
CA GLN A 24 -1.72 7.84 2.67
C GLN A 24 -2.95 7.25 1.99
N LEU A 25 -2.73 6.45 0.96
CA LEU A 25 -3.83 5.83 0.25
C LEU A 25 -4.49 4.73 1.06
N VAL A 26 -3.73 4.02 1.87
CA VAL A 26 -4.30 3.03 2.79
C VAL A 26 -5.26 3.74 3.75
N GLN A 27 -4.85 4.88 4.27
CA GLN A 27 -5.68 5.63 5.21
C GLN A 27 -6.91 6.23 4.54
N ALA A 28 -6.81 6.55 3.25
CA ALA A 28 -7.95 7.08 2.52
C ALA A 28 -9.01 6.03 2.20
N GLY A 29 -8.63 4.78 2.24
CA GLY A 29 -9.57 3.69 2.01
C GLY A 29 -10.04 3.62 0.57
N SER A 30 -11.21 3.08 0.36
CA SER A 30 -11.72 2.85 -0.98
C SER A 30 -12.07 4.14 -1.70
N ALA A 31 -12.24 5.23 -0.97
CA ALA A 31 -12.53 6.52 -1.59
C ALA A 31 -11.33 7.02 -2.40
N GLY A 32 -10.13 6.69 -1.95
CA GLY A 32 -8.92 7.07 -2.66
C GLY A 32 -8.61 8.54 -2.61
N LEU A 33 -7.61 8.93 -3.38
CA LEU A 33 -7.19 10.32 -3.46
C LEU A 33 -6.79 10.65 -4.90
N GLN A 34 -6.89 11.91 -5.25
CA GLN A 34 -6.36 12.39 -6.52
C GLN A 34 -4.86 12.63 -6.36
N ALA A 35 -4.15 12.50 -7.47
CA ALA A 35 -2.69 12.70 -7.45
C ALA A 35 -2.31 14.09 -6.92
N GLY A 36 -3.06 15.11 -7.29
CA GLY A 36 -2.75 16.46 -6.84
C GLY A 36 -2.83 16.61 -5.34
N GLN A 37 -3.85 15.99 -4.72
CA GLN A 37 -4.00 16.02 -3.28
C GLN A 37 -2.83 15.34 -2.60
N LEU A 38 -2.43 14.21 -3.15
CA LEU A 38 -1.35 13.42 -2.60
C LEU A 38 -0.02 14.14 -2.73
N ALA A 39 0.23 14.76 -3.89
CA ALA A 39 1.46 15.51 -4.12
C ALA A 39 1.58 16.66 -3.13
N GLU A 40 0.48 17.33 -2.88
CA GLU A 40 0.45 18.44 -1.96
C GLU A 40 0.72 17.97 -0.53
N THR A 41 0.07 16.89 -0.13
CA THR A 41 0.27 16.33 1.19
C THR A 41 1.71 15.90 1.42
N LEU A 42 2.31 15.30 0.42
CA LEU A 42 3.67 14.78 0.56
C LEU A 42 4.75 15.81 0.26
N GLY A 43 4.36 16.94 -0.31
CA GLY A 43 5.32 17.98 -0.63
C GLY A 43 6.28 17.62 -1.74
N ILE A 44 5.81 16.85 -2.72
CA ILE A 44 6.67 16.47 -3.83
C ILE A 44 6.05 16.93 -5.14
N PRO A 45 6.87 17.10 -6.19
CA PRO A 45 6.33 17.56 -7.47
C PRO A 45 5.36 16.55 -8.06
N PRO A 46 4.31 17.02 -8.70
CA PRO A 46 3.33 16.10 -9.31
C PRO A 46 3.92 15.13 -10.33
N SER A 47 4.94 15.57 -11.08
CA SER A 47 5.54 14.67 -12.06
C SER A 47 6.28 13.52 -11.39
N SER A 48 6.94 13.79 -10.27
CA SER A 48 7.61 12.73 -9.51
C SER A 48 6.58 11.77 -8.94
N LEU A 49 5.51 12.32 -8.39
CA LEU A 49 4.48 11.48 -7.82
C LEU A 49 3.83 10.60 -8.88
N SER A 50 3.59 11.14 -10.07
CA SER A 50 2.99 10.34 -11.14
C SER A 50 3.83 9.12 -11.45
N PHE A 51 5.15 9.30 -11.47
CA PHE A 51 6.04 8.19 -11.71
C PHE A 51 5.92 7.16 -10.60
N HIS A 52 5.91 7.61 -9.34
CA HIS A 52 5.80 6.70 -8.20
C HIS A 52 4.48 5.94 -8.20
N LEU A 53 3.39 6.63 -8.53
CA LEU A 53 2.09 5.96 -8.57
C LEU A 53 2.04 4.92 -9.67
N LYS A 54 2.68 5.21 -10.81
CA LYS A 54 2.73 4.26 -11.90
C LYS A 54 3.48 3.00 -11.49
N GLU A 55 4.59 3.17 -10.75
CA GLU A 55 5.35 2.02 -10.28
C GLU A 55 4.53 1.17 -9.32
N LEU A 56 3.74 1.80 -8.48
CA LEU A 56 2.89 1.05 -7.55
C LEU A 56 1.76 0.34 -8.28
N ILE A 57 1.23 0.95 -9.33
CA ILE A 57 0.21 0.29 -10.16
C ILE A 57 0.81 -0.91 -10.87
N ASN A 58 2.02 -0.75 -11.42
CA ASN A 58 2.68 -1.84 -12.11
C ASN A 58 2.98 -3.03 -11.20
N ALA A 59 3.14 -2.77 -9.90
CA ALA A 59 3.37 -3.82 -8.93
C ALA A 59 2.06 -4.40 -8.37
N ASP A 60 0.94 -3.97 -8.93
CA ASP A 60 -0.38 -4.46 -8.56
C ASP A 60 -0.79 -4.07 -7.14
N LEU A 61 -0.26 -2.96 -6.65
CA LEU A 61 -0.58 -2.48 -5.31
C LEU A 61 -1.64 -1.40 -5.32
N LEU A 62 -1.76 -0.67 -6.40
CA LEU A 62 -2.74 0.39 -6.54
C LEU A 62 -3.55 0.21 -7.81
N GLU A 63 -4.69 0.85 -7.83
CA GLU A 63 -5.47 0.94 -9.04
C GLU A 63 -5.93 2.38 -9.18
N SER A 64 -6.33 2.74 -10.38
CA SER A 64 -6.84 4.07 -10.63
C SER A 64 -8.16 3.96 -11.38
N LYS A 65 -9.00 4.94 -11.19
CA LYS A 65 -10.22 5.00 -11.97
C LYS A 65 -10.51 6.44 -12.30
N HIS A 66 -11.22 6.63 -13.40
CA HIS A 66 -11.59 7.96 -13.84
C HIS A 66 -12.96 8.32 -13.31
N GLU A 67 -13.06 9.54 -12.79
CA GLU A 67 -14.34 10.08 -12.38
C GLU A 67 -14.46 11.44 -13.01
N GLY A 68 -15.13 11.51 -14.12
CA GLY A 68 -15.20 12.74 -14.87
C GLY A 68 -13.84 13.07 -15.42
N ARG A 69 -13.29 14.22 -15.05
CA ARG A 69 -11.97 14.58 -15.49
C ARG A 69 -10.91 14.23 -14.47
N TYR A 70 -11.29 13.61 -13.37
CA TYR A 70 -10.32 13.30 -12.34
C TYR A 70 -9.90 11.85 -12.38
N VAL A 71 -8.68 11.59 -11.94
CA VAL A 71 -8.21 10.23 -11.77
C VAL A 71 -8.03 10.01 -10.28
N ILE A 72 -8.70 8.99 -9.76
CA ILE A 72 -8.66 8.66 -8.34
C ILE A 72 -7.82 7.41 -8.17
N TYR A 73 -6.84 7.48 -7.28
CA TYR A 73 -5.98 6.34 -6.97
C TYR A 73 -6.42 5.71 -5.66
N SER A 74 -6.42 4.40 -5.59
CA SER A 74 -6.75 3.71 -4.34
C SER A 74 -5.95 2.43 -4.25
N VAL A 75 -5.84 1.91 -3.03
CA VAL A 75 -5.09 0.69 -2.77
C VAL A 75 -5.90 -0.51 -3.21
N LYS A 76 -5.25 -1.48 -3.82
CA LYS A 76 -5.87 -2.76 -4.08
C LYS A 76 -5.73 -3.56 -2.80
N PHE A 77 -6.71 -3.46 -1.93
CA PHE A 77 -6.62 -4.11 -0.61
C PHE A 77 -6.49 -5.62 -0.71
N GLU A 78 -7.01 -6.19 -1.76
CA GLU A 78 -6.85 -7.61 -1.99
C GLU A 78 -5.38 -7.99 -2.15
N SER A 79 -4.63 -7.20 -2.92
CA SER A 79 -3.21 -7.44 -3.11
C SER A 79 -2.43 -7.23 -1.82
N MET A 80 -2.81 -6.23 -1.04
CA MET A 80 -2.16 -5.99 0.24
C MET A 80 -2.38 -7.16 1.17
N SER A 81 -3.62 -7.63 1.24
CA SER A 81 -3.97 -8.76 2.08
C SER A 81 -3.19 -10.01 1.68
N THR A 82 -3.09 -10.25 0.37
CA THR A 82 -2.36 -11.41 -0.14
C THR A 82 -0.87 -11.33 0.23
N LEU A 83 -0.29 -10.14 0.14
CA LEU A 83 1.11 -9.98 0.49
C LEU A 83 1.34 -10.25 1.98
N LEU A 84 0.47 -9.70 2.83
CA LEU A 84 0.60 -9.92 4.26
C LEU A 84 0.42 -11.39 4.62
N ASP A 85 -0.53 -12.06 3.98
CA ASP A 85 -0.74 -13.48 4.19
C ASP A 85 0.47 -14.29 3.77
N TYR A 86 1.07 -13.93 2.64
CA TYR A 86 2.25 -14.62 2.15
C TYR A 86 3.41 -14.47 3.13
N LEU A 87 3.61 -13.26 3.65
CA LEU A 87 4.73 -12.99 4.54
C LEU A 87 4.58 -13.70 5.89
N THR A 88 3.36 -13.96 6.30
CA THR A 88 3.12 -14.56 7.60
C THR A 88 2.67 -16.02 7.52
N GLU A 89 2.67 -16.59 6.32
CA GLU A 89 2.23 -17.94 6.12
C GLU A 89 3.07 -18.89 6.96
N ASN A 90 2.42 -19.74 7.69
CA ASN A 90 3.08 -20.72 8.58
C ASN A 90 3.97 -20.09 9.63
N CYS A 91 3.66 -18.87 10.04
CA CYS A 91 4.51 -18.20 11.00
C CYS A 91 4.47 -18.93 12.33
N CYS A 92 5.52 -18.77 13.09
CA CYS A 92 5.65 -19.32 14.45
C CYS A 92 5.42 -20.81 14.50
N ALA A 93 5.89 -21.51 13.48
CA ALA A 93 5.77 -22.97 13.39
C ALA A 93 4.32 -23.43 13.53
N GLY A 94 3.43 -22.61 13.02
CA GLY A 94 2.02 -22.94 13.06
C GLY A 94 1.29 -22.36 14.23
N ASP A 95 1.97 -21.74 15.15
CA ASP A 95 1.30 -21.13 16.27
C ASP A 95 0.72 -19.80 15.85
N SER A 96 -0.39 -19.47 16.42
CA SER A 96 -1.01 -18.23 16.12
C SER A 96 -0.36 -17.16 16.94
N CYS A 97 0.57 -16.49 16.43
CA CYS A 97 1.37 -15.62 17.23
C CYS A 97 1.20 -14.17 17.03
N LEU A 98 0.49 -13.70 16.04
CA LEU A 98 0.47 -12.31 15.95
C LEU A 98 -0.64 -11.84 15.30
N VAL A 99 -0.56 -10.77 14.90
CA VAL A 99 -1.40 -10.05 14.27
C VAL A 99 -2.78 -10.16 14.48
N THR A 100 -3.28 -11.18 14.76
CA THR A 100 -4.67 -11.25 14.88
C THR A 100 -5.02 -10.92 16.27
N SER A 101 -4.10 -10.59 17.06
CA SER A 101 -4.39 -10.30 18.40
C SER A 101 -5.22 -9.07 18.46
N PRO A 102 -6.30 -9.10 19.05
CA PRO A 102 -7.14 -7.95 19.11
C PRO A 102 -6.74 -7.03 20.21
N GLU A 103 -5.73 -7.32 20.87
CA GLU A 103 -5.30 -6.50 21.90
C GLU A 103 -4.87 -5.28 21.38
N PRO A 104 -5.39 -4.41 21.75
CA PRO A 104 -4.97 -3.16 21.21
C PRO A 104 -3.71 -2.74 21.87
N HIS A 105 -3.61 -2.98 22.13
CA HIS A 105 -2.55 -2.82 22.58
C HIS A 105 -1.90 -2.04 22.47
N VAL A 106 -2.11 -1.94 22.63
CA VAL A 106 -1.53 -1.56 22.63
C VAL A 106 -0.83 -1.15 22.41
N LYS A 107 -0.71 -1.11 22.56
CA LYS A 107 0.03 -0.81 22.44
C LYS A 107 0.80 -0.39 22.21
N SER A 108 1.00 -0.32 22.23
CA SER A 108 1.81 -0.07 22.16
C SER A 108 2.57 0.22 21.97
N GLU A 109 2.83 0.06 21.99
CA GLU A 109 3.49 0.14 21.97
C GLU A 109 3.93 0.28 21.73
N ASN A 110 4.03 0.26 21.75
CA ASN A 110 4.34 0.32 21.63
C ASN A 110 4.42 0.67 21.35
#